data_adfb631a2804581d6bce76e0c87a732b
#
_entry.id   adfb631a2804581d6bce76e0c87a732b
#
_cell.length_a   1.000
_cell.length_b   1.000
_cell.length_c   1.000
_cell.angle_alpha   90.00
_cell.angle_beta   90.00
_cell.angle_gamma   90.00
#
_symmetry.space_group_name_H-M   'P 1'
#
loop_
_entity.id
_entity.type
_entity.pdbx_description
1 polymer ?
#
loop_
_entity_poly.entity_id
_entity_poly.type
_entity_poly.pdbx_seq_one_letter_code
_entity_poly.pdbx_strand_id
1 'polypeptide(L)'
;MGLIIPDVGRAKEPLPRIVGGFANGGPSWSLLASYLCTDGLPIDESPLFDPQNPFSNRDPRCTATIVEFGTKWLGFDYQPHPDSLTTMNYATGTHVSNTDNRAVLQYASYNALVWKKKVNEDWLDLRTDNDNIIIRFADVLHIYAEAKIELDEIDQSVLDALNKVRSRAYGVEYTDVGSYP
;
A
#
# COMPACT_ATOMS: atom_id res chain seq x y z
N MET A 1 -12.58 25.81 17.87
CA MET A 1 -11.50 24.83 18.04
C MET A 1 -12.17 23.53 18.50
N GLY A 2 -12.50 22.64 17.55
CA GLY A 2 -13.20 21.38 17.83
C GLY A 2 -12.25 20.43 18.53
N LEU A 3 -12.69 19.84 19.63
CA LEU A 3 -11.98 18.79 20.32
C LEU A 3 -12.04 17.53 19.43
N ILE A 4 -10.96 17.21 18.73
CA ILE A 4 -10.83 15.93 18.02
C ILE A 4 -10.54 14.90 19.10
N ILE A 5 -11.54 14.09 19.46
CA ILE A 5 -11.34 12.91 20.30
C ILE A 5 -10.80 11.82 19.38
N PRO A 6 -9.52 11.41 19.52
CA PRO A 6 -8.97 10.33 18.69
C PRO A 6 -9.75 9.04 19.00
N ASP A 7 -10.35 8.44 17.98
CA ASP A 7 -10.91 7.10 18.11
C ASP A 7 -9.75 6.09 18.08
N VAL A 8 -9.21 5.80 19.24
CA VAL A 8 -8.05 4.90 19.43
C VAL A 8 -8.34 3.50 18.89
N GLY A 9 -9.59 3.06 18.88
CA GLY A 9 -9.99 1.76 18.33
C GLY A 9 -9.77 1.70 16.82
N ARG A 10 -10.23 2.70 16.09
CA ARG A 10 -10.07 2.76 14.63
C ARG A 10 -8.62 2.93 14.18
N ALA A 11 -7.80 3.63 14.96
CA ALA A 11 -6.38 3.76 14.67
C ALA A 11 -5.65 2.42 14.73
N LYS A 12 -6.08 1.49 15.59
CA LYS A 12 -5.47 0.17 15.75
C LYS A 12 -5.89 -0.86 14.71
N GLU A 13 -7.04 -0.69 14.07
CA GLU A 13 -7.58 -1.71 13.17
C GLU A 13 -6.62 -2.09 12.03
N PRO A 14 -6.03 -1.15 11.25
CA PRO A 14 -5.16 -1.49 10.13
C PRO A 14 -3.73 -1.86 10.52
N LEU A 15 -3.34 -1.62 11.78
CA LEU A 15 -1.95 -1.78 12.21
C LEU A 15 -1.57 -3.24 12.46
N PRO A 16 -0.30 -3.63 12.24
CA PRO A 16 0.23 -4.94 12.59
C PRO A 16 0.10 -5.27 14.08
N ARG A 17 0.06 -6.55 14.41
CA ARG A 17 0.00 -7.02 15.79
C ARG A 17 1.21 -6.65 16.62
N ILE A 18 2.39 -6.68 16.01
CA ILE A 18 3.66 -6.40 16.70
C ILE A 18 3.69 -4.99 17.32
N VAL A 19 2.99 -4.03 16.75
CA VAL A 19 2.86 -2.67 17.28
C VAL A 19 1.59 -2.47 18.14
N GLY A 20 0.91 -3.54 18.53
CA GLY A 20 -0.32 -3.46 19.32
C GLY A 20 -1.59 -3.19 18.51
N GLY A 21 -1.52 -3.33 17.19
CA GLY A 21 -2.66 -3.23 16.28
C GLY A 21 -3.54 -4.48 16.26
N PHE A 22 -4.61 -4.46 15.48
CA PHE A 22 -5.54 -5.57 15.35
C PHE A 22 -5.35 -6.37 14.06
N ALA A 23 -4.57 -5.85 13.10
CA ALA A 23 -4.39 -6.41 11.75
C ALA A 23 -5.73 -6.77 11.08
N ASN A 24 -6.75 -5.91 11.30
CA ASN A 24 -8.12 -6.15 10.91
C ASN A 24 -8.46 -5.39 9.62
N GLY A 25 -9.34 -5.96 8.78
CA GLY A 25 -9.73 -5.31 7.53
C GLY A 25 -8.58 -5.07 6.55
N GLY A 26 -7.59 -5.96 6.51
CA GLY A 26 -6.42 -5.85 5.62
C GLY A 26 -6.76 -5.91 4.13
N PRO A 27 -5.78 -5.59 3.26
CA PRO A 27 -5.93 -5.70 1.80
C PRO A 27 -6.22 -7.15 1.39
N SER A 28 -6.92 -7.32 0.28
CA SER A 28 -7.11 -8.66 -0.30
C SER A 28 -5.96 -9.02 -1.25
N TRP A 29 -5.74 -10.31 -1.48
CA TRP A 29 -4.85 -10.80 -2.54
C TRP A 29 -5.31 -10.35 -3.93
N SER A 30 -6.62 -10.20 -4.16
CA SER A 30 -7.15 -9.64 -5.40
C SER A 30 -6.72 -8.19 -5.61
N LEU A 31 -6.69 -7.38 -4.54
CA LEU A 31 -6.15 -6.03 -4.64
C LEU A 31 -4.65 -6.04 -4.97
N LEU A 32 -3.86 -6.90 -4.31
CA LEU A 32 -2.44 -7.03 -4.63
C LEU A 32 -2.27 -7.47 -6.10
N ALA A 33 -3.04 -8.44 -6.56
CA ALA A 33 -3.00 -8.94 -7.94
C ALA A 33 -3.36 -7.86 -8.97
N SER A 34 -4.24 -6.92 -8.64
CA SER A 34 -4.70 -5.87 -9.56
C SER A 34 -3.65 -4.82 -9.93
N TYR A 35 -2.57 -4.71 -9.15
CA TYR A 35 -1.44 -3.88 -9.56
C TYR A 35 -0.70 -4.54 -10.72
N LEU A 36 -0.35 -3.75 -11.74
CA LEU A 36 0.41 -4.24 -12.90
C LEU A 36 1.88 -4.49 -12.52
N CYS A 37 2.57 -5.25 -13.33
CA CYS A 37 4.03 -5.33 -13.28
C CYS A 37 4.67 -4.09 -13.92
N THR A 38 5.97 -3.91 -13.74
CA THR A 38 6.72 -2.74 -14.26
C THR A 38 6.78 -2.67 -15.77
N ASP A 39 6.43 -3.75 -16.46
CA ASP A 39 6.24 -3.81 -17.91
C ASP A 39 4.82 -3.38 -18.37
N GLY A 40 3.94 -3.05 -17.43
CA GLY A 40 2.56 -2.64 -17.69
C GLY A 40 1.58 -3.79 -17.89
N LEU A 41 2.02 -5.04 -17.72
CA LEU A 41 1.18 -6.23 -17.87
C LEU A 41 0.63 -6.71 -16.52
N PRO A 42 -0.55 -7.37 -16.51
CA PRO A 42 -1.08 -8.03 -15.31
C PRO A 42 -0.22 -9.25 -14.94
N ILE A 43 -0.39 -9.75 -13.70
CA ILE A 43 0.47 -10.81 -13.14
C ILE A 43 0.39 -12.16 -13.88
N ASP A 44 -0.69 -12.43 -14.55
CA ASP A 44 -0.93 -13.65 -15.34
C ASP A 44 -0.35 -13.58 -16.75
N GLU A 45 0.05 -12.40 -17.21
CA GLU A 45 0.65 -12.17 -18.54
C GLU A 45 2.11 -11.73 -18.47
N SER A 46 2.54 -11.13 -17.36
CA SER A 46 3.89 -10.58 -17.23
C SER A 46 4.93 -11.68 -16.93
N PRO A 47 6.00 -11.79 -17.74
CA PRO A 47 7.13 -12.67 -17.43
C PRO A 47 7.97 -12.19 -16.23
N LEU A 48 7.74 -10.95 -15.75
CA LEU A 48 8.46 -10.37 -14.62
C LEU A 48 7.85 -10.76 -13.27
N PHE A 49 6.63 -11.33 -13.26
CA PHE A 49 5.97 -11.71 -12.02
C PHE A 49 6.63 -12.95 -11.40
N ASP A 50 7.01 -12.83 -10.13
CA ASP A 50 7.52 -13.92 -9.31
C ASP A 50 6.53 -14.25 -8.19
N PRO A 51 5.85 -15.42 -8.21
CA PRO A 51 4.93 -15.83 -7.15
C PRO A 51 5.58 -15.99 -5.77
N GLN A 52 6.91 -16.21 -5.72
CA GLN A 52 7.66 -16.31 -4.46
C GLN A 52 7.98 -14.92 -3.87
N ASN A 53 8.01 -13.91 -4.73
CA ASN A 53 8.26 -12.50 -4.37
C ASN A 53 7.18 -11.59 -4.97
N PRO A 54 5.93 -11.67 -4.49
CA PRO A 54 4.77 -11.08 -5.17
C PRO A 54 4.77 -9.54 -5.19
N PHE A 55 5.69 -8.89 -4.49
CA PHE A 55 5.90 -7.44 -4.49
C PHE A 55 6.99 -6.98 -5.46
N SER A 56 7.84 -7.90 -5.95
CA SER A 56 8.92 -7.57 -6.89
C SER A 56 8.37 -7.23 -8.27
N ASN A 57 9.02 -6.29 -8.96
CA ASN A 57 8.68 -5.87 -10.32
C ASN A 57 7.22 -5.39 -10.48
N ARG A 58 6.67 -4.77 -9.45
CA ARG A 58 5.29 -4.26 -9.44
C ARG A 58 5.23 -2.73 -9.57
N ASP A 59 4.11 -2.24 -10.04
CA ASP A 59 3.77 -0.82 -9.96
C ASP A 59 4.08 -0.30 -8.54
N PRO A 60 4.81 0.82 -8.39
CA PRO A 60 5.20 1.36 -7.09
C PRO A 60 4.03 1.62 -6.13
N ARG A 61 2.82 1.80 -6.66
CA ARG A 61 1.60 1.95 -5.84
C ARG A 61 1.27 0.69 -5.05
N CYS A 62 1.74 -0.49 -5.47
CA CYS A 62 1.55 -1.74 -4.73
C CYS A 62 2.19 -1.63 -3.33
N THR A 63 3.50 -1.37 -3.28
CA THR A 63 4.27 -1.24 -2.02
C THR A 63 3.99 0.06 -1.27
N ALA A 64 3.44 1.08 -1.94
CA ALA A 64 2.91 2.28 -1.29
C ALA A 64 1.55 2.06 -0.62
N THR A 65 0.83 0.98 -0.97
CA THR A 65 -0.50 0.68 -0.44
C THR A 65 -0.47 -0.48 0.56
N ILE A 66 0.31 -1.52 0.28
CA ILE A 66 0.42 -2.76 1.05
C ILE A 66 1.85 -2.88 1.57
N VAL A 67 2.02 -3.31 2.81
CA VAL A 67 3.36 -3.51 3.38
C VAL A 67 4.02 -4.72 2.71
N GLU A 68 5.18 -4.49 2.14
CA GLU A 68 6.00 -5.53 1.53
C GLU A 68 6.62 -6.43 2.61
N PHE A 69 6.62 -7.74 2.35
CA PHE A 69 7.20 -8.73 3.28
C PHE A 69 8.71 -8.57 3.41
N GLY A 70 9.23 -8.73 4.62
CA GLY A 70 10.65 -8.60 4.91
C GLY A 70 11.16 -7.16 4.93
N THR A 71 10.28 -6.15 4.86
CA THR A 71 10.69 -4.75 4.94
C THR A 71 10.40 -4.13 6.31
N LYS A 72 11.18 -3.09 6.63
CA LYS A 72 10.97 -2.34 7.87
C LYS A 72 9.64 -1.56 7.81
N TRP A 73 8.78 -1.81 8.79
CA TRP A 73 7.51 -1.13 8.95
C TRP A 73 7.23 -0.84 10.43
N LEU A 74 6.95 0.40 10.78
CA LEU A 74 6.63 0.84 12.15
C LEU A 74 7.65 0.37 13.20
N GLY A 75 8.93 0.33 12.82
CA GLY A 75 10.03 -0.05 13.72
C GLY A 75 10.35 -1.54 13.80
N PHE A 76 9.69 -2.38 13.03
CA PHE A 76 9.92 -3.83 12.96
C PHE A 76 10.07 -4.30 11.52
N ASP A 77 10.70 -5.46 11.27
CA ASP A 77 10.56 -6.14 9.99
C ASP A 77 9.19 -6.79 9.93
N TYR A 78 8.39 -6.46 8.90
CA TYR A 78 7.12 -7.10 8.67
C TYR A 78 7.31 -8.42 7.90
N GLN A 79 7.30 -9.55 8.61
CA GLN A 79 7.53 -10.87 8.01
C GLN A 79 6.49 -11.87 8.50
N PRO A 80 5.36 -12.03 7.76
CA PRO A 80 4.26 -12.90 8.18
C PRO A 80 4.48 -14.38 7.86
N HIS A 81 5.62 -14.77 7.26
CA HIS A 81 5.89 -16.16 6.88
C HIS A 81 5.86 -17.08 8.11
N PRO A 82 5.22 -18.27 8.03
CA PRO A 82 5.07 -19.19 9.17
C PRO A 82 6.38 -19.60 9.86
N ASP A 83 7.48 -19.68 9.11
CA ASP A 83 8.79 -20.06 9.66
C ASP A 83 9.51 -18.90 10.36
N SER A 84 9.02 -17.66 10.21
CA SER A 84 9.61 -16.45 10.80
C SER A 84 9.05 -16.23 12.21
N LEU A 85 9.48 -17.04 13.19
CA LEU A 85 8.99 -17.00 14.55
C LEU A 85 9.44 -15.76 15.34
N THR A 86 10.51 -15.11 14.89
CA THR A 86 11.04 -13.86 15.45
C THR A 86 11.19 -12.80 14.38
N THR A 87 11.16 -11.53 14.78
CA THR A 87 11.37 -10.38 13.90
C THR A 87 12.28 -9.36 14.56
N MET A 88 12.97 -8.53 13.74
CA MET A 88 13.86 -7.48 14.22
C MET A 88 13.04 -6.31 14.80
N ASN A 89 13.35 -5.90 16.01
CA ASN A 89 12.93 -4.64 16.60
C ASN A 89 14.05 -3.61 16.43
N TYR A 90 13.87 -2.62 15.59
CA TYR A 90 14.88 -1.61 15.29
C TYR A 90 15.10 -0.59 16.40
N ALA A 91 14.17 -0.46 17.35
CA ALA A 91 14.35 0.43 18.51
C ALA A 91 15.35 -0.16 19.52
N THR A 92 15.38 -1.48 19.67
CA THR A 92 16.25 -2.18 20.62
C THR A 92 17.45 -2.86 19.95
N GLY A 93 17.41 -3.04 18.63
CA GLY A 93 18.42 -3.78 17.88
C GLY A 93 18.38 -5.30 18.15
N THR A 94 17.27 -5.84 18.67
CA THR A 94 17.15 -7.25 19.06
C THR A 94 15.97 -7.93 18.36
N HIS A 95 16.05 -9.24 18.21
CA HIS A 95 14.93 -10.05 17.77
C HIS A 95 13.91 -10.25 18.89
N VAL A 96 12.63 -10.10 18.55
CA VAL A 96 11.50 -10.31 19.45
C VAL A 96 10.54 -11.35 18.84
N SER A 97 9.61 -11.88 19.62
CA SER A 97 8.57 -12.80 19.13
C SER A 97 7.71 -12.13 18.06
N ASN A 98 7.55 -12.77 16.91
CA ASN A 98 6.85 -12.23 15.76
C ASN A 98 5.33 -12.44 15.87
N THR A 99 4.63 -11.50 16.47
CA THR A 99 3.18 -11.59 16.66
C THR A 99 2.37 -11.32 15.38
N ASP A 100 3.00 -10.93 14.27
CA ASP A 100 2.37 -10.87 12.95
C ASP A 100 2.39 -12.20 12.20
N ASN A 101 3.05 -13.21 12.76
CA ASN A 101 3.06 -14.56 12.27
C ASN A 101 1.93 -15.38 12.96
N ARG A 102 1.06 -16.02 12.17
CA ARG A 102 -0.05 -16.82 12.67
C ARG A 102 0.38 -18.08 13.44
N ALA A 103 1.59 -18.59 13.23
CA ALA A 103 2.15 -19.67 14.02
C ALA A 103 2.49 -19.22 15.47
N VAL A 104 2.68 -17.91 15.68
CA VAL A 104 2.97 -17.29 16.98
C VAL A 104 1.71 -16.73 17.62
N LEU A 105 0.88 -16.02 16.83
CA LEU A 105 -0.36 -15.40 17.31
C LEU A 105 -1.50 -15.67 16.33
N GLN A 106 -2.52 -16.44 16.76
CA GLN A 106 -3.66 -16.83 15.91
C GLN A 106 -4.45 -15.64 15.32
N TYR A 107 -4.36 -14.48 15.94
CA TYR A 107 -5.06 -13.24 15.49
C TYR A 107 -4.20 -12.33 14.61
N ALA A 108 -3.04 -12.77 14.13
CA ALA A 108 -2.33 -12.10 13.05
C ALA A 108 -3.18 -12.05 11.77
N SER A 109 -2.83 -11.20 10.82
CA SER A 109 -3.57 -11.08 9.55
C SER A 109 -3.81 -12.44 8.90
N TYR A 110 -5.06 -12.72 8.52
CA TYR A 110 -5.44 -14.02 7.94
C TYR A 110 -4.76 -14.31 6.61
N ASN A 111 -4.54 -13.27 5.83
CA ASN A 111 -3.95 -13.36 4.49
C ASN A 111 -2.55 -12.78 4.43
N ALA A 112 -1.95 -12.49 5.58
CA ALA A 112 -0.62 -11.91 5.72
C ALA A 112 -0.47 -10.47 5.19
N LEU A 113 -1.52 -9.86 4.63
CA LEU A 113 -1.46 -8.50 4.09
C LEU A 113 -1.93 -7.49 5.12
N VAL A 114 -1.21 -6.36 5.22
CA VAL A 114 -1.58 -5.21 6.06
C VAL A 114 -1.45 -3.91 5.28
N TRP A 115 -2.24 -2.91 5.67
CA TRP A 115 -2.23 -1.61 5.03
C TRP A 115 -0.96 -0.82 5.37
N LYS A 116 -0.37 -0.22 4.34
CA LYS A 116 0.62 0.85 4.45
C LYS A 116 -0.04 2.21 4.22
N LYS A 117 -0.90 2.29 3.22
CA LYS A 117 -1.62 3.51 2.86
C LYS A 117 -2.53 3.98 3.99
N LYS A 118 -2.52 5.29 4.27
CA LYS A 118 -3.27 5.95 5.34
C LYS A 118 -2.83 5.58 6.76
N VAL A 119 -1.73 4.88 6.92
CA VAL A 119 -1.07 4.71 8.22
C VAL A 119 0.00 5.77 8.36
N ASN A 120 -0.01 6.50 9.47
CA ASN A 120 1.07 7.43 9.80
C ASN A 120 2.23 6.62 10.39
N GLU A 121 3.39 6.63 9.74
CA GLU A 121 4.59 5.90 10.20
C GLU A 121 5.21 6.52 11.46
N ASP A 122 4.96 7.81 11.69
CA ASP A 122 5.46 8.55 12.85
C ASP A 122 4.49 8.51 14.04
N TRP A 123 3.43 7.70 13.94
CA TRP A 123 2.46 7.62 15.03
C TRP A 123 3.12 7.11 16.31
N LEU A 124 2.94 7.89 17.36
CA LEU A 124 3.32 7.56 18.72
C LEU A 124 2.03 7.50 19.51
N ASP A 125 1.72 6.64 20.38
CA ASP A 125 0.54 6.61 21.28
C ASP A 125 -0.82 6.23 20.68
N LEU A 126 -0.90 5.53 19.56
CA LEU A 126 -2.18 5.14 18.97
C LEU A 126 -3.07 6.34 18.58
N ARG A 127 -2.50 7.52 18.44
CA ARG A 127 -3.18 8.70 17.95
C ARG A 127 -2.90 8.85 16.47
N THR A 128 -3.93 9.11 15.71
CA THR A 128 -3.80 9.46 14.30
C THR A 128 -4.51 10.78 14.06
N ASP A 129 -3.84 11.68 13.38
CA ASP A 129 -4.35 12.95 12.88
C ASP A 129 -4.52 12.92 11.35
N ASN A 130 -4.50 11.73 10.76
CA ASN A 130 -4.66 11.57 9.33
C ASN A 130 -6.03 12.07 8.87
N ASP A 131 -6.03 13.11 8.06
CA ASP A 131 -7.22 13.60 7.41
C ASP A 131 -7.81 12.57 6.45
N ASN A 132 -9.14 12.45 6.47
CA ASN A 132 -9.83 11.66 5.47
C ASN A 132 -9.88 12.43 4.15
N ILE A 133 -9.14 11.94 3.16
CA ILE A 133 -9.18 12.48 1.80
C ILE A 133 -10.53 12.15 1.19
N ILE A 134 -11.33 13.17 0.89
CA ILE A 134 -12.65 13.04 0.24
C ILE A 134 -12.47 12.93 -1.27
N ILE A 135 -11.67 13.81 -1.87
CA ILE A 135 -11.35 13.83 -3.30
C ILE A 135 -9.89 14.26 -3.49
N ARG A 136 -9.21 13.71 -4.47
CA ARG A 136 -7.85 14.09 -4.86
C ARG A 136 -7.85 14.62 -6.29
N PHE A 137 -6.83 15.40 -6.64
CA PHE A 137 -6.68 15.89 -8.01
C PHE A 137 -6.61 14.76 -9.05
N ALA A 138 -6.06 13.60 -8.68
CA ALA A 138 -6.08 12.41 -9.54
C ALA A 138 -7.52 11.97 -9.89
N ASP A 139 -8.46 12.07 -8.95
CA ASP A 139 -9.86 11.72 -9.20
C ASP A 139 -10.50 12.69 -10.20
N VAL A 140 -10.16 14.00 -10.10
CA VAL A 140 -10.60 15.02 -11.07
C VAL A 140 -10.05 14.74 -12.47
N LEU A 141 -8.76 14.36 -12.58
CA LEU A 141 -8.15 14.02 -13.87
C LEU A 141 -8.79 12.77 -14.50
N HIS A 142 -9.13 11.76 -13.71
CA HIS A 142 -9.84 10.57 -14.20
C HIS A 142 -11.25 10.90 -14.66
N ILE A 143 -12.03 11.67 -13.88
CA ILE A 143 -13.38 12.12 -14.27
C ILE A 143 -13.33 12.93 -15.57
N TYR A 144 -12.34 13.83 -15.70
CA TYR A 144 -12.15 14.59 -16.93
C TYR A 144 -11.88 13.68 -18.12
N ALA A 145 -10.96 12.74 -17.98
CA ALA A 145 -10.60 11.80 -19.04
C ALA A 145 -11.82 10.94 -19.43
N GLU A 146 -12.53 10.38 -18.46
CA GLU A 146 -13.73 9.59 -18.67
C GLU A 146 -14.81 10.38 -19.42
N ALA A 147 -15.12 11.61 -18.98
CA ALA A 147 -16.12 12.45 -19.63
C ALA A 147 -15.78 12.76 -21.10
N LYS A 148 -14.51 13.01 -21.43
CA LYS A 148 -14.08 13.23 -22.81
C LYS A 148 -14.14 11.96 -23.66
N ILE A 149 -13.82 10.80 -23.08
CA ILE A 149 -13.92 9.50 -23.75
C ILE A 149 -15.40 9.19 -24.07
N GLU A 150 -16.31 9.42 -23.13
CA GLU A 150 -17.74 9.22 -23.35
C GLU A 150 -18.34 10.16 -24.42
N LEU A 151 -17.74 11.33 -24.60
CA LEU A 151 -18.12 12.29 -25.66
C LEU A 151 -17.45 12.01 -27.00
N ASP A 152 -16.60 10.98 -27.10
CA ASP A 152 -15.76 10.67 -28.27
C ASP A 152 -14.81 11.85 -28.64
N GLU A 153 -14.38 12.63 -27.64
CA GLU A 153 -13.49 13.78 -27.77
C GLU A 153 -12.08 13.45 -27.29
N ILE A 154 -11.50 12.33 -27.72
CA ILE A 154 -10.17 11.91 -27.30
C ILE A 154 -9.10 12.75 -27.98
N ASP A 155 -8.41 13.56 -27.20
CA ASP A 155 -7.30 14.43 -27.61
C ASP A 155 -6.09 14.33 -26.68
N GLN A 156 -5.05 15.12 -26.95
CA GLN A 156 -3.84 15.12 -26.13
C GLN A 156 -4.12 15.44 -24.65
N SER A 157 -5.13 16.23 -24.34
CA SER A 157 -5.47 16.59 -22.96
C SER A 157 -5.96 15.40 -22.14
N VAL A 158 -6.65 14.44 -22.77
CA VAL A 158 -7.04 13.17 -22.14
C VAL A 158 -5.82 12.33 -21.80
N LEU A 159 -4.90 12.19 -22.76
CA LEU A 159 -3.64 11.46 -22.56
C LEU A 159 -2.79 12.11 -21.46
N ASP A 160 -2.69 13.44 -21.45
CA ASP A 160 -1.96 14.18 -20.42
C ASP A 160 -2.60 13.99 -19.03
N ALA A 161 -3.93 13.96 -18.93
CA ALA A 161 -4.63 13.73 -17.67
C ALA A 161 -4.30 12.34 -17.09
N LEU A 162 -4.36 11.29 -17.91
CA LEU A 162 -4.00 9.93 -17.53
C LEU A 162 -2.52 9.79 -17.19
N ASN A 163 -1.65 10.37 -18.03
CA ASN A 163 -0.21 10.30 -17.86
C ASN A 163 0.27 11.02 -16.60
N LYS A 164 -0.34 12.14 -16.21
CA LYS A 164 -0.05 12.81 -14.91
C LYS A 164 -0.29 11.92 -13.71
N VAL A 165 -1.30 11.06 -13.75
CA VAL A 165 -1.57 10.11 -12.65
C VAL A 165 -0.59 8.94 -12.69
N ARG A 166 -0.27 8.41 -13.88
CA ARG A 166 0.66 7.28 -14.06
C ARG A 166 2.08 7.68 -13.70
N SER A 167 2.60 8.73 -14.30
CA SER A 167 3.98 9.22 -14.10
C SER A 167 4.28 9.54 -12.63
N ARG A 168 3.30 10.10 -11.91
CA ARG A 168 3.43 10.35 -10.47
C ARG A 168 3.72 9.08 -9.66
N ALA A 169 3.15 7.93 -10.04
CA ALA A 169 3.41 6.67 -9.37
C ALA A 169 4.88 6.25 -9.50
N TYR A 170 5.49 6.57 -10.63
CA TYR A 170 6.89 6.25 -10.94
C TYR A 170 7.86 7.38 -10.58
N GLY A 171 7.37 8.51 -10.07
CA GLY A 171 8.20 9.65 -9.65
C GLY A 171 8.88 10.36 -10.81
N VAL A 172 8.29 10.35 -12.00
CA VAL A 172 8.84 10.95 -13.24
C VAL A 172 7.89 12.01 -13.81
N GLU A 173 8.39 12.84 -14.74
CA GLU A 173 7.56 13.82 -15.43
C GLU A 173 6.58 13.12 -16.39
N TYR A 174 5.36 13.64 -16.50
CA TYR A 174 4.32 13.03 -17.34
C TYR A 174 4.61 13.10 -18.84
N THR A 175 5.52 14.00 -19.25
CA THR A 175 6.00 14.12 -20.63
C THR A 175 7.05 13.09 -21.01
N ASP A 176 7.65 12.42 -20.02
CA ASP A 176 8.62 11.35 -20.22
C ASP A 176 7.93 9.99 -20.34
N VAL A 177 7.14 9.84 -21.40
CA VAL A 177 6.27 8.67 -21.63
C VAL A 177 7.01 7.35 -21.84
N GLY A 178 8.35 7.38 -21.97
CA GLY A 178 9.18 6.17 -22.02
C GLY A 178 9.60 5.63 -20.67
N SER A 179 9.38 6.40 -19.58
CA SER A 179 9.84 6.06 -18.22
C SER A 179 8.76 5.40 -17.35
N TYR A 180 7.57 5.16 -17.87
CA TYR A 180 6.48 4.47 -17.18
C TYR A 180 5.60 3.69 -18.17
N PRO A 181 5.00 2.57 -17.78
CA PRO A 181 4.16 1.74 -18.66
C PRO A 181 2.81 2.38 -18.96
#